data_79c7fa6402591fddbb349b8d3b5581dd
#
_entry.id   79c7fa6402591fddbb349b8d3b5581dd
#
_cell.length_a   1.000
_cell.length_b   1.000
_cell.length_c   1.000
_cell.angle_alpha   90.00
_cell.angle_beta   90.00
_cell.angle_gamma   90.00
#
_symmetry.space_group_name_H-M   'P 1'
#
loop_
_entity.id
_entity.type
_entity.pdbx_description
1 polymer ?
#
loop_
_entity_poly.entity_id
_entity_poly.type
_entity_poly.pdbx_seq_one_letter_code
_entity_poly.pdbx_strand_id
1 'polypeptide(L)'
;MGAWRPMNHLKNTTLAVKTPACRRAACRGFTLVELLVVIAILGILIGLLLPAVQAAREAGRRMSCGNNLHQIGLALLTFHDDHQAFPQGGIEVRLLRLLNGKLRYPNGRQLAWSAYILPYLEEKGLDRQLDFTKAFDSPENAQAGARVIRAYLCPSDGYSSNLVGGLGRTDYGGIYGQRITCANNPPNGCMLYDRPIRILDIPDGTSHTMIVAEDTHTDMQWINALNIFDVSCAINSAPPIENDIVSKHPGGANTLFADGSVHYLSERLDVKVLAALVTRNGGETVGDY
;
A
#
# COMPACT_ATOMS: atom_id res chain seq x y z
N MET A 1 -66.53 76.45 7.38
CA MET A 1 -67.15 76.73 6.10
C MET A 1 -66.11 76.48 5.03
N GLY A 2 -66.21 75.42 4.31
CA GLY A 2 -65.23 75.03 3.24
C GLY A 2 -65.84 73.89 2.42
N ALA A 3 -66.25 74.27 1.23
CA ALA A 3 -67.09 73.47 0.32
C ALA A 3 -66.39 72.23 -0.23
N TRP A 4 -67.09 71.13 -0.26
CA TRP A 4 -66.75 69.93 -0.96
C TRP A 4 -66.96 70.09 -2.46
N ARG A 5 -65.95 69.68 -3.29
CA ARG A 5 -66.12 69.59 -4.74
C ARG A 5 -66.01 68.07 -5.10
N PRO A 6 -66.90 67.54 -5.91
CA PRO A 6 -66.80 66.13 -6.36
C PRO A 6 -65.81 66.01 -7.53
N MET A 7 -64.97 64.95 -7.48
CA MET A 7 -64.07 64.57 -8.53
C MET A 7 -64.76 63.67 -9.57
N ASN A 8 -64.65 64.08 -10.80
CA ASN A 8 -65.20 63.43 -11.98
C ASN A 8 -64.43 62.18 -12.40
N HIS A 9 -65.16 61.19 -12.81
CA HIS A 9 -64.99 60.15 -13.80
C HIS A 9 -63.53 59.73 -14.15
N LEU A 10 -63.10 58.62 -13.61
CA LEU A 10 -62.03 57.82 -14.21
C LEU A 10 -62.65 56.92 -15.30
N LYS A 11 -62.20 57.17 -16.54
CA LYS A 11 -62.53 56.29 -17.66
C LYS A 11 -61.77 54.98 -17.50
N ASN A 12 -62.51 53.88 -17.38
CA ASN A 12 -61.96 52.54 -17.43
C ASN A 12 -61.42 52.24 -18.84
N THR A 13 -60.12 52.35 -18.98
CA THR A 13 -59.38 51.84 -20.19
C THR A 13 -58.99 50.37 -19.91
N THR A 14 -59.77 49.45 -20.44
CA THR A 14 -59.48 48.03 -20.39
C THR A 14 -58.32 47.76 -21.33
N LEU A 15 -57.12 47.61 -20.75
CA LEU A 15 -55.94 47.09 -21.50
C LEU A 15 -56.17 45.58 -21.74
N ALA A 16 -56.47 45.22 -22.99
CA ALA A 16 -56.50 43.86 -23.45
C ALA A 16 -55.09 43.32 -23.48
N VAL A 17 -54.70 42.50 -22.44
CA VAL A 17 -53.48 41.75 -22.42
C VAL A 17 -53.60 40.64 -23.50
N LYS A 18 -52.93 40.82 -24.62
CA LYS A 18 -52.72 39.73 -25.59
C LYS A 18 -51.81 38.69 -24.98
N THR A 19 -52.32 37.60 -24.52
CA THR A 19 -51.55 36.41 -24.14
C THR A 19 -50.84 35.88 -25.40
N PRO A 20 -49.51 35.70 -25.42
CA PRO A 20 -48.85 35.09 -26.54
C PRO A 20 -49.34 33.64 -26.69
N ALA A 21 -49.87 33.28 -27.84
CA ALA A 21 -50.21 31.92 -28.16
C ALA A 21 -48.98 31.03 -28.06
N CYS A 22 -48.94 30.22 -27.01
CA CYS A 22 -47.92 29.18 -26.86
C CYS A 22 -48.08 28.22 -28.06
N ARG A 23 -47.18 28.33 -29.06
CA ARG A 23 -47.07 27.33 -30.12
C ARG A 23 -46.79 26.00 -29.47
N ARG A 24 -47.78 25.12 -29.39
CA ARG A 24 -47.56 23.73 -29.04
C ARG A 24 -46.56 23.14 -30.02
N ALA A 25 -45.30 23.08 -29.62
CA ALA A 25 -44.34 22.25 -30.31
C ALA A 25 -44.93 20.83 -30.32
N ALA A 26 -45.11 20.28 -31.51
CA ALA A 26 -45.58 18.90 -31.64
C ALA A 26 -44.57 18.00 -30.96
N CYS A 27 -44.93 17.50 -29.76
CA CYS A 27 -44.15 16.47 -29.09
C CYS A 27 -44.20 15.23 -30.00
N ARG A 28 -43.13 14.99 -30.70
CA ARG A 28 -42.96 13.72 -31.45
C ARG A 28 -42.92 12.63 -30.40
N GLY A 29 -43.88 11.73 -30.36
CA GLY A 29 -43.89 10.56 -29.49
C GLY A 29 -42.73 9.66 -29.87
N PHE A 30 -41.99 9.21 -28.84
CA PHE A 30 -40.89 8.27 -28.98
C PHE A 30 -41.48 6.87 -29.24
N THR A 31 -41.00 6.17 -30.25
CA THR A 31 -41.46 4.81 -30.52
C THR A 31 -40.77 3.80 -29.57
N LEU A 32 -41.44 2.71 -29.27
CA LEU A 32 -40.88 1.63 -28.41
C LEU A 32 -39.60 1.07 -29.03
N VAL A 33 -39.52 0.99 -30.35
CA VAL A 33 -38.31 0.50 -31.07
C VAL A 33 -37.13 1.45 -30.92
N GLU A 34 -37.37 2.77 -31.04
CA GLU A 34 -36.29 3.77 -30.84
C GLU A 34 -35.72 3.69 -29.42
N LEU A 35 -36.58 3.51 -28.41
CA LEU A 35 -36.13 3.34 -27.03
C LEU A 35 -35.30 2.05 -26.88
N LEU A 36 -35.80 0.95 -27.46
CA LEU A 36 -35.15 -0.37 -27.34
C LEU A 36 -33.75 -0.37 -27.99
N VAL A 37 -33.60 0.27 -29.17
CA VAL A 37 -32.30 0.38 -29.83
C VAL A 37 -31.32 1.20 -28.99
N VAL A 38 -31.77 2.32 -28.39
CA VAL A 38 -30.91 3.16 -27.57
C VAL A 38 -30.41 2.40 -26.34
N ILE A 39 -31.30 1.70 -25.61
CA ILE A 39 -30.87 0.93 -24.43
C ILE A 39 -29.96 -0.25 -24.82
N ALA A 40 -30.16 -0.87 -25.97
CA ALA A 40 -29.29 -1.93 -26.47
C ALA A 40 -27.87 -1.41 -26.76
N ILE A 41 -27.76 -0.26 -27.46
CA ILE A 41 -26.45 0.37 -27.71
C ILE A 41 -25.77 0.80 -26.42
N LEU A 42 -26.50 1.43 -25.51
CA LEU A 42 -25.98 1.82 -24.21
C LEU A 42 -25.51 0.60 -23.40
N GLY A 43 -26.28 -0.50 -23.42
CA GLY A 43 -25.91 -1.75 -22.76
C GLY A 43 -24.59 -2.34 -23.29
N ILE A 44 -24.42 -2.32 -24.62
CA ILE A 44 -23.17 -2.78 -25.25
C ILE A 44 -21.99 -1.87 -24.85
N LEU A 45 -22.17 -0.55 -24.93
CA LEU A 45 -21.11 0.41 -24.57
C LEU A 45 -20.69 0.28 -23.10
N ILE A 46 -21.65 0.19 -22.17
CA ILE A 46 -21.35 0.00 -20.74
C ILE A 46 -20.68 -1.36 -20.51
N GLY A 47 -21.16 -2.41 -21.18
CA GLY A 47 -20.58 -3.76 -21.08
C GLY A 47 -19.11 -3.83 -21.50
N LEU A 48 -18.70 -3.02 -22.47
CA LEU A 48 -17.30 -2.92 -22.92
C LEU A 48 -16.47 -1.97 -22.06
N LEU A 49 -17.05 -0.89 -21.55
CA LEU A 49 -16.34 0.11 -20.75
C LEU A 49 -16.04 -0.36 -19.32
N LEU A 50 -16.95 -1.12 -18.69
CA LEU A 50 -16.81 -1.50 -17.29
C LEU A 50 -15.53 -2.31 -17.00
N PRO A 51 -15.18 -3.37 -17.76
CA PRO A 51 -13.92 -4.09 -17.57
C PRO A 51 -12.68 -3.21 -17.79
N ALA A 52 -12.71 -2.35 -18.80
CA ALA A 52 -11.60 -1.46 -19.12
C ALA A 52 -11.33 -0.45 -17.99
N VAL A 53 -12.38 0.15 -17.43
CA VAL A 53 -12.28 1.08 -16.30
C VAL A 53 -11.72 0.38 -15.04
N GLN A 54 -12.17 -0.85 -14.78
CA GLN A 54 -11.65 -1.63 -13.64
C GLN A 54 -10.17 -1.96 -13.81
N ALA A 55 -9.74 -2.39 -14.99
CA ALA A 55 -8.35 -2.65 -15.31
C ALA A 55 -7.48 -1.38 -15.17
N ALA A 56 -7.96 -0.24 -15.66
CA ALA A 56 -7.26 1.04 -15.54
C ALA A 56 -7.13 1.48 -14.07
N ARG A 57 -8.17 1.30 -13.27
CA ARG A 57 -8.13 1.60 -11.81
C ARG A 57 -7.11 0.72 -11.08
N GLU A 58 -7.09 -0.57 -11.41
CA GLU A 58 -6.13 -1.48 -10.78
C GLU A 58 -4.69 -1.16 -11.19
N ALA A 59 -4.44 -0.85 -12.46
CA ALA A 59 -3.14 -0.37 -12.91
C ALA A 59 -2.71 0.89 -12.14
N GLY A 60 -3.62 1.84 -11.91
CA GLY A 60 -3.36 3.03 -11.10
C GLY A 60 -3.03 2.69 -9.63
N ARG A 61 -3.73 1.75 -9.00
CA ARG A 61 -3.42 1.29 -7.65
C ARG A 61 -2.06 0.60 -7.56
N ARG A 62 -1.74 -0.27 -8.53
CA ARG A 62 -0.43 -0.93 -8.62
C ARG A 62 0.71 0.09 -8.75
N MET A 63 0.54 1.12 -9.58
CA MET A 63 1.51 2.22 -9.67
C MET A 63 1.67 2.96 -8.34
N SER A 64 0.58 3.18 -7.58
CA SER A 64 0.65 3.80 -6.27
C SER A 64 1.41 2.93 -5.26
N CYS A 65 1.21 1.60 -5.27
CA CYS A 65 1.96 0.67 -4.40
C CYS A 65 3.46 0.65 -4.78
N GLY A 66 3.78 0.66 -6.08
CA GLY A 66 5.17 0.78 -6.54
C GLY A 66 5.81 2.11 -6.12
N ASN A 67 5.08 3.23 -6.16
CA ASN A 67 5.56 4.51 -5.66
C ASN A 67 5.80 4.52 -4.14
N ASN A 68 4.97 3.83 -3.37
CA ASN A 68 5.19 3.65 -1.94
C ASN A 68 6.50 2.91 -1.67
N LEU A 69 6.74 1.79 -2.37
CA LEU A 69 8.00 1.06 -2.27
C LEU A 69 9.20 1.91 -2.70
N HIS A 70 9.04 2.75 -3.73
CA HIS A 70 10.10 3.67 -4.13
C HIS A 70 10.43 4.71 -3.04
N GLN A 71 9.41 5.25 -2.36
CA GLN A 71 9.61 6.13 -1.20
C GLN A 71 10.31 5.40 -0.04
N ILE A 72 9.91 4.17 0.25
CA ILE A 72 10.56 3.29 1.24
C ILE A 72 12.02 3.04 0.84
N GLY A 73 12.28 2.76 -0.45
CA GLY A 73 13.63 2.55 -0.98
C GLY A 73 14.52 3.76 -0.81
N LEU A 74 14.02 4.94 -1.15
CA LEU A 74 14.75 6.20 -0.95
C LEU A 74 15.05 6.45 0.53
N ALA A 75 14.09 6.18 1.42
CA ALA A 75 14.28 6.32 2.86
C ALA A 75 15.33 5.33 3.39
N LEU A 76 15.33 4.08 2.93
CA LEU A 76 16.33 3.07 3.28
C LEU A 76 17.74 3.43 2.81
N LEU A 77 17.87 3.93 1.58
CA LEU A 77 19.15 4.38 1.04
C LEU A 77 19.68 5.61 1.77
N THR A 78 18.81 6.58 2.07
CA THR A 78 19.20 7.77 2.85
C THR A 78 19.61 7.39 4.28
N PHE A 79 18.88 6.46 4.91
CA PHE A 79 19.29 5.89 6.19
C PHE A 79 20.67 5.21 6.10
N HIS A 80 20.89 4.43 5.02
CA HIS A 80 22.17 3.77 4.79
C HIS A 80 23.32 4.78 4.63
N ASP A 81 23.09 5.88 3.92
CA ASP A 81 24.10 6.93 3.72
C ASP A 81 24.52 7.56 5.06
N ASP A 82 23.56 7.80 5.95
CA ASP A 82 23.81 8.39 7.26
C ASP A 82 24.46 7.41 8.25
N HIS A 83 24.07 6.12 8.22
CA HIS A 83 24.45 5.11 9.21
C HIS A 83 25.46 4.07 8.67
N GLN A 84 25.82 4.14 7.37
CA GLN A 84 26.70 3.21 6.67
C GLN A 84 26.21 1.75 6.67
N ALA A 85 24.91 1.54 6.92
CA ALA A 85 24.23 0.25 6.87
C ALA A 85 22.72 0.44 6.76
N PHE A 86 22.02 -0.51 6.21
CA PHE A 86 20.55 -0.57 6.29
C PHE A 86 20.12 -0.77 7.75
N PRO A 87 18.91 -0.34 8.13
CA PRO A 87 18.40 -0.59 9.47
C PRO A 87 18.30 -2.09 9.72
N GLN A 88 18.42 -2.47 10.99
CA GLN A 88 18.14 -3.85 11.39
C GLN A 88 16.66 -4.14 11.08
N GLY A 89 16.37 -5.29 10.51
CA GLY A 89 15.00 -5.70 10.21
C GLY A 89 14.11 -5.64 11.43
N GLY A 90 14.62 -6.15 12.57
CA GLY A 90 13.96 -6.05 13.87
C GLY A 90 14.96 -6.09 15.00
N ILE A 91 14.64 -5.40 16.10
CA ILE A 91 15.49 -5.29 17.29
C ILE A 91 14.86 -6.02 18.46
N GLU A 92 15.64 -6.88 19.12
CA GLU A 92 15.25 -7.60 20.35
C GLU A 92 13.90 -8.32 20.19
N VAL A 93 13.74 -9.11 19.12
CA VAL A 93 12.49 -9.80 18.81
C VAL A 93 12.20 -10.87 19.87
N ARG A 94 11.04 -10.76 20.51
CA ARG A 94 10.62 -11.58 21.66
C ARG A 94 10.46 -13.06 21.33
N LEU A 95 10.12 -13.38 20.07
CA LEU A 95 9.94 -14.77 19.62
C LEU A 95 11.25 -15.51 19.36
N LEU A 96 12.39 -14.81 19.27
CA LEU A 96 13.68 -15.44 19.04
C LEU A 96 14.07 -16.34 20.23
N ARG A 97 14.38 -17.59 19.92
CA ARG A 97 14.80 -18.58 20.91
C ARG A 97 16.30 -18.88 20.78
N LEU A 98 16.92 -19.09 21.92
CA LEU A 98 18.27 -19.63 22.03
C LEU A 98 18.23 -21.15 21.74
N LEU A 99 19.40 -21.75 21.47
CA LEU A 99 19.55 -23.21 21.25
C LEU A 99 18.99 -24.08 22.40
N ASN A 100 18.96 -23.53 23.64
CA ASN A 100 18.38 -24.19 24.81
C ASN A 100 16.86 -24.01 24.95
N GLY A 101 16.19 -23.45 23.94
CA GLY A 101 14.74 -23.21 23.87
C GLY A 101 14.24 -21.99 24.66
N LYS A 102 15.09 -21.29 25.43
CA LYS A 102 14.72 -20.06 26.14
C LYS A 102 14.57 -18.90 25.15
N LEU A 103 13.66 -17.97 25.45
CA LEU A 103 13.55 -16.71 24.70
C LEU A 103 14.83 -15.90 24.85
N ARG A 104 15.36 -15.38 23.74
CA ARG A 104 16.56 -14.52 23.75
C ARG A 104 16.27 -13.18 24.43
N TYR A 105 15.09 -12.62 24.12
CA TYR A 105 14.64 -11.32 24.63
C TYR A 105 13.20 -11.42 25.15
N PRO A 106 12.95 -11.94 26.36
CA PRO A 106 11.58 -12.10 26.87
C PRO A 106 10.79 -10.79 26.96
N ASN A 107 11.50 -9.69 27.23
CA ASN A 107 10.95 -8.33 27.34
C ASN A 107 11.56 -7.39 26.29
N GLY A 108 11.91 -7.92 25.12
CA GLY A 108 12.56 -7.16 24.07
C GLY A 108 11.70 -6.03 23.53
N ARG A 109 12.33 -5.03 22.93
CA ARG A 109 11.67 -3.85 22.36
C ARG A 109 10.84 -4.19 21.14
N GLN A 110 11.27 -5.16 20.37
CA GLN A 110 10.58 -5.69 19.15
C GLN A 110 10.24 -4.58 18.15
N LEU A 111 11.12 -3.58 17.99
CA LEU A 111 10.95 -2.49 17.05
C LEU A 111 11.38 -2.90 15.65
N ALA A 112 10.60 -2.47 14.64
CA ALA A 112 10.80 -2.80 13.24
C ALA A 112 11.73 -1.81 12.52
N TRP A 113 12.31 -2.26 11.40
CA TRP A 113 13.07 -1.44 10.46
C TRP A 113 12.31 -0.18 10.00
N SER A 114 11.02 -0.31 9.79
CA SER A 114 10.11 0.75 9.33
C SER A 114 9.98 1.92 10.32
N ALA A 115 10.20 1.69 11.62
CA ALA A 115 10.24 2.77 12.61
C ALA A 115 11.52 3.62 12.49
N TYR A 116 12.63 3.03 12.07
CA TYR A 116 13.92 3.72 11.95
C TYR A 116 14.03 4.60 10.70
N ILE A 117 13.24 4.32 9.67
CA ILE A 117 13.25 5.12 8.43
C ILE A 117 12.23 6.28 8.42
N LEU A 118 11.44 6.45 9.48
CA LEU A 118 10.45 7.54 9.60
C LEU A 118 11.03 8.95 9.35
N PRO A 119 12.24 9.30 9.84
CA PRO A 119 12.82 10.62 9.56
C PRO A 119 13.04 10.91 8.07
N TYR A 120 13.20 9.86 7.26
CA TYR A 120 13.50 9.90 5.83
C TYR A 120 12.25 9.74 4.95
N LEU A 121 11.13 9.32 5.54
CA LEU A 121 9.79 9.44 4.97
C LEU A 121 9.25 10.83 5.30
N GLU A 122 8.29 11.35 4.56
CA GLU A 122 7.71 12.68 4.81
C GLU A 122 6.97 12.82 6.17
N GLU A 123 7.11 11.84 7.06
CA GLU A 123 6.51 11.76 8.40
C GLU A 123 7.37 12.46 9.47
N LYS A 124 7.85 13.67 9.15
CA LYS A 124 8.69 14.47 10.05
C LYS A 124 7.99 14.75 11.38
N GLY A 125 8.62 14.31 12.47
CA GLY A 125 8.16 14.54 13.84
C GLY A 125 7.44 13.35 14.46
N LEU A 126 7.11 12.29 13.71
CA LEU A 126 6.59 11.05 14.28
C LEU A 126 7.71 10.26 14.98
N ASP A 127 8.92 10.26 14.42
CA ASP A 127 10.13 9.69 15.02
C ASP A 127 10.41 10.26 16.42
N ARG A 128 10.18 11.57 16.63
CA ARG A 128 10.39 12.25 17.92
C ARG A 128 9.35 11.88 18.98
N GLN A 129 8.24 11.28 18.59
CA GLN A 129 7.19 10.81 19.48
C GLN A 129 7.43 9.37 19.93
N LEU A 130 8.39 8.66 19.31
CA LEU A 130 8.77 7.29 19.65
C LEU A 130 9.90 7.28 20.68
N ASP A 131 9.73 6.48 21.70
CA ASP A 131 10.83 6.09 22.60
C ASP A 131 11.44 4.77 22.15
N PHE A 132 12.55 4.86 21.41
CA PHE A 132 13.28 3.70 20.89
C PHE A 132 13.93 2.85 22.00
N THR A 133 13.90 3.28 23.25
CA THR A 133 14.36 2.48 24.40
C THR A 133 13.27 1.58 24.96
N LYS A 134 12.02 1.82 24.57
CA LYS A 134 10.83 1.10 25.02
C LYS A 134 10.35 0.10 23.99
N ALA A 135 9.47 -0.79 24.41
CA ALA A 135 8.84 -1.76 23.52
C ALA A 135 7.85 -1.10 22.56
N PHE A 136 7.65 -1.71 21.39
CA PHE A 136 6.72 -1.21 20.38
C PHE A 136 5.28 -1.04 20.91
N ASP A 137 4.87 -1.91 21.84
CA ASP A 137 3.55 -1.98 22.47
C ASP A 137 3.48 -1.28 23.84
N SER A 138 4.51 -0.52 24.20
CA SER A 138 4.54 0.22 25.46
C SER A 138 3.56 1.42 25.43
N PRO A 139 3.07 1.87 26.59
CA PRO A 139 2.21 3.05 26.67
C PRO A 139 2.83 4.30 26.04
N GLU A 140 4.16 4.46 26.15
CA GLU A 140 4.92 5.57 25.58
C GLU A 140 4.85 5.59 24.05
N ASN A 141 4.88 4.42 23.42
CA ASN A 141 4.85 4.26 21.97
C ASN A 141 3.43 4.11 21.41
N ALA A 142 2.42 3.91 22.25
CA ALA A 142 1.05 3.60 21.79
C ALA A 142 0.45 4.68 20.89
N GLN A 143 0.62 5.95 21.24
CA GLN A 143 0.07 7.06 20.46
C GLN A 143 0.76 7.22 19.10
N ALA A 144 2.09 7.15 19.07
CA ALA A 144 2.86 7.20 17.84
C ALA A 144 2.63 5.96 16.99
N GLY A 145 2.66 4.77 17.60
CA GLY A 145 2.43 3.50 16.93
C GLY A 145 1.04 3.36 16.29
N ALA A 146 0.02 4.07 16.82
CA ALA A 146 -1.32 4.11 16.24
C ALA A 146 -1.44 4.98 14.98
N ARG A 147 -0.39 5.71 14.57
CA ARG A 147 -0.42 6.54 13.37
C ARG A 147 -0.49 5.67 12.11
N VAL A 148 -1.38 6.07 11.21
CA VAL A 148 -1.51 5.46 9.88
C VAL A 148 -0.57 6.18 8.94
N ILE A 149 0.42 5.46 8.41
CA ILE A 149 1.43 5.97 7.48
C ILE A 149 1.04 5.51 6.07
N ARG A 150 0.71 6.46 5.19
CA ARG A 150 0.20 6.16 3.86
C ARG A 150 1.20 5.39 3.00
N ALA A 151 2.49 5.70 3.14
CA ALA A 151 3.56 5.00 2.42
C ALA A 151 3.66 3.51 2.77
N TYR A 152 3.07 3.08 3.89
CA TYR A 152 3.04 1.68 4.30
C TYR A 152 1.75 0.94 3.92
N LEU A 153 0.83 1.56 3.19
CA LEU A 153 -0.44 0.96 2.81
C LEU A 153 -0.57 0.80 1.29
N CYS A 154 -0.94 -0.39 0.86
CA CYS A 154 -1.29 -0.64 -0.53
C CYS A 154 -2.77 -0.35 -0.78
N PRO A 155 -3.12 0.56 -1.73
CA PRO A 155 -4.52 0.90 -2.00
C PRO A 155 -5.35 -0.23 -2.64
N SER A 156 -4.73 -1.33 -3.06
CA SER A 156 -5.43 -2.54 -3.54
C SER A 156 -5.78 -3.50 -2.41
N ASP A 157 -5.21 -3.28 -1.21
CA ASP A 157 -5.61 -4.04 -0.05
C ASP A 157 -6.96 -3.52 0.48
N GLY A 158 -7.96 -4.37 0.44
CA GLY A 158 -9.34 -4.02 0.76
C GLY A 158 -9.71 -4.11 2.25
N TYR A 159 -8.74 -4.03 3.16
CA TYR A 159 -9.04 -4.11 4.58
C TYR A 159 -9.92 -2.96 5.08
N SER A 160 -10.83 -3.29 5.99
CA SER A 160 -11.77 -2.32 6.59
C SER A 160 -11.13 -1.39 7.60
N SER A 161 -9.92 -1.71 8.10
CA SER A 161 -9.20 -0.92 9.10
C SER A 161 -7.72 -0.79 8.74
N ASN A 162 -7.20 0.42 8.89
CA ASN A 162 -5.76 0.71 8.79
C ASN A 162 -5.04 0.53 10.14
N LEU A 163 -5.72 -0.02 11.15
CA LEU A 163 -5.16 -0.34 12.46
C LEU A 163 -5.32 -1.83 12.75
N VAL A 164 -4.27 -2.41 13.32
CA VAL A 164 -4.20 -3.79 13.81
C VAL A 164 -3.86 -3.75 15.30
N GLY A 165 -4.74 -4.27 16.14
CA GLY A 165 -4.53 -4.23 17.59
C GLY A 165 -4.34 -2.81 18.16
N GLY A 166 -4.90 -1.79 17.51
CA GLY A 166 -4.76 -0.38 17.89
C GLY A 166 -3.50 0.32 17.34
N LEU A 167 -2.63 -0.38 16.62
CA LEU A 167 -1.42 0.17 15.99
C LEU A 167 -1.57 0.26 14.47
N GLY A 168 -0.82 1.15 13.84
CA GLY A 168 -0.85 1.39 12.41
C GLY A 168 -0.37 0.17 11.62
N ARG A 169 -1.12 -0.16 10.57
CA ARG A 169 -0.87 -1.29 9.70
C ARG A 169 0.22 -1.01 8.69
N THR A 170 0.86 -2.07 8.18
CA THR A 170 1.72 -2.07 7.00
C THR A 170 1.37 -3.23 6.08
N ASP A 171 1.46 -2.99 4.77
CA ASP A 171 1.31 -3.97 3.69
C ASP A 171 2.65 -4.29 3.03
N TYR A 172 3.75 -3.87 3.66
CA TYR A 172 5.10 -4.10 3.20
C TYR A 172 5.94 -4.69 4.32
N GLY A 173 6.63 -5.79 4.02
CA GLY A 173 7.49 -6.50 4.96
C GLY A 173 8.94 -6.55 4.50
N GLY A 174 9.86 -6.55 5.46
CA GLY A 174 11.28 -6.73 5.24
C GLY A 174 11.62 -8.20 4.98
N ILE A 175 12.58 -8.46 4.08
CA ILE A 175 12.97 -9.81 3.72
C ILE A 175 14.16 -10.26 4.57
N TYR A 176 13.89 -11.25 5.46
CA TYR A 176 14.90 -11.85 6.34
C TYR A 176 15.75 -12.90 5.60
N GLY A 177 15.13 -13.69 4.76
CA GLY A 177 15.78 -14.75 4.01
C GLY A 177 14.82 -15.57 3.18
N GLN A 178 15.25 -16.75 2.74
CA GLN A 178 14.41 -17.68 1.99
C GLN A 178 14.51 -19.10 2.52
N ARG A 179 13.41 -19.83 2.45
CA ARG A 179 13.28 -21.26 2.82
C ARG A 179 12.98 -22.16 1.65
N ILE A 180 12.93 -21.65 0.43
CA ILE A 180 12.63 -22.41 -0.79
C ILE A 180 13.70 -23.47 -1.04
N THR A 181 14.98 -23.05 -1.02
CA THR A 181 16.12 -23.94 -1.25
C THR A 181 16.90 -24.29 0.02
N CYS A 182 16.63 -23.60 1.13
CA CYS A 182 17.34 -23.73 2.40
C CYS A 182 16.36 -24.05 3.55
N ALA A 183 16.19 -25.33 3.88
CA ALA A 183 15.24 -25.80 4.90
C ALA A 183 15.51 -25.24 6.32
N ASN A 184 16.74 -24.82 6.62
CA ASN A 184 17.13 -24.37 7.97
C ASN A 184 17.00 -22.86 8.19
N ASN A 185 16.35 -22.14 7.28
CA ASN A 185 16.12 -20.71 7.39
C ASN A 185 17.38 -19.91 7.76
N PRO A 186 18.45 -19.93 6.94
CA PRO A 186 19.61 -19.09 7.21
C PRO A 186 19.23 -17.62 7.07
N PRO A 187 19.83 -16.72 7.89
CA PRO A 187 19.63 -15.28 7.78
C PRO A 187 20.38 -14.75 6.54
N ASN A 188 19.91 -15.09 5.34
CA ASN A 188 20.58 -14.82 4.07
C ASN A 188 19.97 -13.65 3.28
N GLY A 189 18.89 -13.02 3.76
CA GLY A 189 18.34 -11.79 3.22
C GLY A 189 18.99 -10.53 3.81
N CYS A 190 18.37 -9.36 3.57
CA CYS A 190 18.93 -8.06 3.96
C CYS A 190 18.35 -7.49 5.25
N MET A 191 17.13 -7.88 5.66
CA MET A 191 16.46 -7.37 6.87
C MET A 191 16.60 -8.34 8.03
N LEU A 192 17.79 -8.37 8.65
CA LEU A 192 18.08 -9.34 9.73
C LEU A 192 17.72 -8.81 11.12
N TYR A 193 17.40 -9.73 12.02
CA TYR A 193 17.22 -9.40 13.44
C TYR A 193 18.57 -9.07 14.10
N ASP A 194 18.60 -7.98 14.84
CA ASP A 194 19.76 -7.52 15.65
C ASP A 194 21.08 -7.39 14.86
N ARG A 195 21.01 -7.31 13.53
CA ARG A 195 22.17 -7.22 12.66
C ARG A 195 21.89 -6.29 11.47
N PRO A 196 22.56 -5.14 11.38
CA PRO A 196 22.50 -4.28 10.19
C PRO A 196 23.30 -4.92 9.04
N ILE A 197 22.89 -4.66 7.80
CA ILE A 197 23.56 -5.11 6.58
C ILE A 197 24.05 -3.88 5.82
N ARG A 198 25.32 -3.89 5.41
CA ARG A 198 25.91 -2.85 4.56
C ARG A 198 25.78 -3.24 3.09
N ILE A 199 25.83 -2.29 2.18
CA ILE A 199 25.87 -2.56 0.73
C ILE A 199 27.04 -3.49 0.38
N LEU A 200 28.20 -3.34 1.06
CA LEU A 200 29.35 -4.23 0.88
C LEU A 200 29.11 -5.69 1.33
N ASP A 201 28.09 -5.94 2.11
CA ASP A 201 27.71 -7.28 2.56
C ASP A 201 26.73 -7.96 1.58
N ILE A 202 26.51 -7.36 0.37
CA ILE A 202 25.62 -7.84 -0.70
C ILE A 202 26.45 -8.10 -1.97
N PRO A 203 27.33 -9.13 -1.99
CA PRO A 203 28.18 -9.42 -3.15
C PRO A 203 27.42 -9.89 -4.40
N ASP A 204 26.16 -10.38 -4.25
CA ASP A 204 25.31 -10.75 -5.39
C ASP A 204 24.81 -9.52 -6.17
N GLY A 205 25.03 -8.32 -5.61
CA GLY A 205 24.64 -7.04 -6.22
C GLY A 205 23.31 -6.50 -5.66
N THR A 206 23.31 -5.20 -5.37
CA THR A 206 22.15 -4.51 -4.80
C THR A 206 20.95 -4.48 -5.75
N SER A 207 21.16 -4.50 -7.06
CA SER A 207 20.13 -4.57 -8.10
C SER A 207 19.52 -5.96 -8.30
N HIS A 208 20.10 -7.00 -7.67
CA HIS A 208 19.64 -8.38 -7.75
C HIS A 208 19.22 -8.95 -6.40
N THR A 209 19.19 -8.13 -5.35
CA THR A 209 18.81 -8.58 -4.00
C THR A 209 17.62 -7.78 -3.49
N MET A 210 16.51 -8.46 -3.26
CA MET A 210 15.30 -7.88 -2.69
C MET A 210 15.49 -7.55 -1.21
N ILE A 211 14.95 -6.42 -0.77
CA ILE A 211 15.04 -5.96 0.62
C ILE A 211 13.67 -5.82 1.30
N VAL A 212 12.64 -5.39 0.55
CA VAL A 212 11.25 -5.26 1.01
C VAL A 212 10.31 -5.75 -0.09
N ALA A 213 9.19 -6.36 0.28
CA ALA A 213 8.15 -6.75 -0.68
C ALA A 213 6.75 -6.51 -0.11
N GLU A 214 5.75 -6.56 -0.99
CA GLU A 214 4.34 -6.57 -0.59
C GLU A 214 4.03 -7.84 0.21
N ASP A 215 3.41 -7.65 1.38
CA ASP A 215 2.76 -8.71 2.16
C ASP A 215 1.41 -8.17 2.67
N THR A 216 0.38 -8.44 1.88
CA THR A 216 -1.00 -8.03 2.17
C THR A 216 -1.82 -9.13 2.84
N HIS A 217 -1.19 -10.21 3.28
CA HIS A 217 -1.89 -11.41 3.75
C HIS A 217 -2.13 -11.41 5.24
N THR A 218 -1.24 -10.76 5.99
CA THR A 218 -1.26 -10.75 7.44
C THR A 218 -1.49 -9.36 8.00
N ASP A 219 -2.05 -9.33 9.21
CA ASP A 219 -2.28 -8.08 9.94
C ASP A 219 -0.96 -7.60 10.59
N MET A 220 -0.05 -7.05 9.77
CA MET A 220 1.22 -6.53 10.24
C MET A 220 1.11 -5.08 10.70
N GLN A 221 1.87 -4.74 11.72
CA GLN A 221 2.00 -3.39 12.27
C GLN A 221 3.34 -2.80 11.85
N TRP A 222 3.36 -1.56 11.36
CA TRP A 222 4.60 -0.95 10.89
C TRP A 222 5.66 -0.80 11.98
N ILE A 223 5.28 -0.63 13.25
CA ILE A 223 6.22 -0.46 14.38
C ILE A 223 6.77 -1.78 14.93
N ASN A 224 6.10 -2.89 14.62
CA ASN A 224 6.38 -4.21 15.20
C ASN A 224 7.32 -5.01 14.28
N ALA A 225 8.42 -5.52 14.82
CA ALA A 225 9.41 -6.31 14.10
C ALA A 225 8.91 -7.66 13.55
N LEU A 226 7.64 -7.98 13.72
CA LEU A 226 7.00 -9.10 13.02
C LEU A 226 6.63 -8.77 11.57
N ASN A 227 6.86 -7.54 11.10
CA ASN A 227 6.74 -7.16 9.71
C ASN A 227 7.97 -7.55 8.85
N ILE A 228 8.59 -8.67 9.21
CA ILE A 228 9.71 -9.28 8.49
C ILE A 228 9.37 -10.74 8.27
N PHE A 229 9.72 -11.25 7.10
CA PHE A 229 9.40 -12.61 6.74
C PHE A 229 10.50 -13.32 5.95
N ASP A 230 10.40 -14.64 5.92
CA ASP A 230 11.16 -15.49 5.03
C ASP A 230 10.33 -15.84 3.82
N VAL A 231 10.92 -15.75 2.64
CA VAL A 231 10.26 -16.21 1.41
C VAL A 231 10.31 -17.73 1.37
N SER A 232 9.15 -18.36 1.43
CA SER A 232 8.99 -19.83 1.52
C SER A 232 8.24 -20.44 0.35
N CYS A 233 7.47 -19.63 -0.37
CA CYS A 233 6.58 -20.03 -1.44
C CYS A 233 6.76 -19.18 -2.70
N ALA A 234 6.14 -19.60 -3.79
CA ALA A 234 5.97 -18.73 -4.95
C ALA A 234 5.09 -17.53 -4.58
N ILE A 235 5.27 -16.42 -5.27
CA ILE A 235 4.48 -15.18 -5.08
C ILE A 235 2.98 -15.51 -5.10
N ASN A 236 2.21 -14.98 -4.16
CA ASN A 236 0.77 -15.20 -4.00
C ASN A 236 0.35 -16.64 -3.67
N SER A 237 1.28 -17.50 -3.25
CA SER A 237 0.99 -18.93 -2.97
C SER A 237 1.07 -19.30 -1.49
N ALA A 238 1.41 -18.35 -0.62
CA ALA A 238 1.50 -18.58 0.82
C ALA A 238 0.13 -18.88 1.46
N PRO A 239 0.09 -19.72 2.51
CA PRO A 239 -1.12 -19.92 3.30
C PRO A 239 -1.61 -18.61 3.97
N PRO A 240 -2.91 -18.46 4.25
CA PRO A 240 -3.52 -17.23 4.74
C PRO A 240 -2.99 -16.65 6.04
N ILE A 241 -2.19 -17.37 6.80
CA ILE A 241 -1.66 -16.96 8.11
C ILE A 241 -0.13 -16.81 8.11
N GLU A 242 0.52 -17.03 6.98
CA GLU A 242 1.97 -16.93 6.86
C GLU A 242 2.36 -15.62 6.15
N ASN A 243 3.37 -14.96 6.70
CA ASN A 243 4.02 -13.83 6.06
C ASN A 243 4.88 -14.35 4.91
N ASP A 244 4.68 -13.81 3.71
CA ASP A 244 5.45 -14.12 2.51
C ASP A 244 5.20 -13.01 1.46
N ILE A 245 5.70 -13.15 0.26
CA ILE A 245 5.39 -12.21 -0.83
C ILE A 245 3.97 -12.45 -1.31
N VAL A 246 3.04 -11.63 -0.83
CA VAL A 246 1.61 -11.70 -1.17
C VAL A 246 1.09 -10.32 -1.54
N SER A 247 0.42 -10.24 -2.66
CA SER A 247 -0.16 -9.01 -3.20
C SER A 247 -1.60 -9.21 -3.63
N LYS A 248 -2.41 -8.15 -3.54
CA LYS A 248 -3.77 -8.10 -4.11
C LYS A 248 -3.77 -7.68 -5.58
N HIS A 249 -2.62 -7.38 -6.15
CA HIS A 249 -2.47 -7.09 -7.58
C HIS A 249 -2.54 -8.39 -8.40
N PRO A 250 -3.38 -8.44 -9.46
CA PRO A 250 -3.49 -9.63 -10.29
C PRO A 250 -2.17 -9.97 -11.01
N GLY A 251 -1.66 -11.18 -10.81
CA GLY A 251 -0.54 -11.73 -11.59
C GLY A 251 0.85 -11.50 -11.05
N GLY A 252 1.00 -10.89 -9.85
CA GLY A 252 2.31 -10.72 -9.23
C GLY A 252 2.31 -9.76 -8.05
N ALA A 253 3.50 -9.34 -7.61
CA ALA A 253 3.71 -8.44 -6.49
C ALA A 253 4.80 -7.39 -6.81
N ASN A 254 4.68 -6.19 -6.24
CA ASN A 254 5.77 -5.22 -6.26
C ASN A 254 6.80 -5.58 -5.21
N THR A 255 8.06 -5.50 -5.59
CA THR A 255 9.22 -5.78 -4.74
C THR A 255 10.24 -4.66 -4.86
N LEU A 256 10.90 -4.34 -3.76
CA LEU A 256 11.95 -3.34 -3.66
C LEU A 256 13.30 -4.04 -3.54
N PHE A 257 14.26 -3.61 -4.34
CA PHE A 257 15.63 -4.08 -4.33
C PHE A 257 16.54 -3.17 -3.49
N ALA A 258 17.68 -3.69 -3.10
CA ALA A 258 18.61 -2.97 -2.22
C ALA A 258 19.25 -1.72 -2.86
N ASP A 259 19.16 -1.56 -4.18
CA ASP A 259 19.56 -0.33 -4.91
C ASP A 259 18.44 0.72 -5.00
N GLY A 260 17.25 0.45 -4.43
CA GLY A 260 16.09 1.32 -4.48
C GLY A 260 15.20 1.15 -5.71
N SER A 261 15.57 0.24 -6.64
CA SER A 261 14.71 -0.09 -7.79
C SER A 261 13.48 -0.91 -7.34
N VAL A 262 12.36 -0.69 -8.02
CA VAL A 262 11.10 -1.39 -7.75
C VAL A 262 10.72 -2.19 -8.97
N HIS A 263 10.49 -3.49 -8.80
CA HIS A 263 10.10 -4.40 -9.86
C HIS A 263 8.76 -5.07 -9.52
N TYR A 264 7.96 -5.28 -10.56
CA TYR A 264 6.76 -6.09 -10.46
C TYR A 264 7.07 -7.51 -10.88
N LEU A 265 7.23 -8.39 -9.92
CA LEU A 265 7.56 -9.79 -10.18
C LEU A 265 6.31 -10.61 -10.43
N SER A 266 6.35 -11.44 -11.48
CA SER A 266 5.24 -12.32 -11.84
C SER A 266 5.06 -13.46 -10.83
N GLU A 267 3.83 -13.83 -10.50
CA GLU A 267 3.52 -15.04 -9.72
C GLU A 267 3.92 -16.35 -10.42
N ARG A 268 4.26 -16.28 -11.73
CA ARG A 268 4.77 -17.41 -12.52
C ARG A 268 6.29 -17.51 -12.53
N LEU A 269 6.98 -16.60 -11.82
CA LEU A 269 8.43 -16.62 -11.70
C LEU A 269 8.88 -17.97 -11.12
N ASP A 270 9.93 -18.55 -11.70
CA ASP A 270 10.53 -19.77 -11.16
C ASP A 270 10.95 -19.55 -9.70
N VAL A 271 10.54 -20.42 -8.80
CA VAL A 271 10.79 -20.28 -7.37
C VAL A 271 12.29 -20.30 -7.03
N LYS A 272 13.14 -20.92 -7.85
CA LYS A 272 14.60 -20.87 -7.66
C LYS A 272 15.17 -19.52 -8.02
N VAL A 273 14.62 -18.86 -9.07
CA VAL A 273 14.97 -17.47 -9.41
C VAL A 273 14.51 -16.55 -8.29
N LEU A 274 13.28 -16.74 -7.78
CA LEU A 274 12.80 -15.99 -6.62
C LEU A 274 13.71 -16.17 -5.41
N ALA A 275 14.12 -17.40 -5.10
CA ALA A 275 15.06 -17.68 -4.00
C ALA A 275 16.40 -16.99 -4.18
N ALA A 276 16.95 -16.96 -5.40
CA ALA A 276 18.20 -16.29 -5.73
C ALA A 276 18.09 -14.76 -5.56
N LEU A 277 16.94 -14.16 -5.90
CA LEU A 277 16.69 -12.72 -5.70
C LEU A 277 16.55 -12.31 -4.22
N VAL A 278 16.33 -13.27 -3.33
CA VAL A 278 16.24 -13.02 -1.88
C VAL A 278 17.60 -13.04 -1.20
N THR A 279 18.51 -13.92 -1.65
CA THR A 279 19.82 -14.09 -1.02
C THR A 279 20.75 -12.92 -1.34
N ARG A 280 21.44 -12.40 -0.32
CA ARG A 280 22.44 -11.33 -0.51
C ARG A 280 23.83 -11.84 -0.87
N ASN A 281 24.11 -13.13 -0.63
CA ASN A 281 25.42 -13.78 -0.82
C ASN A 281 25.23 -15.27 -1.12
N GLY A 282 24.39 -15.60 -2.10
CA GLY A 282 24.16 -16.97 -2.57
C GLY A 282 25.12 -17.37 -3.70
N GLY A 283 25.61 -16.38 -4.45
CA GLY A 283 26.48 -16.58 -5.61
C GLY A 283 25.75 -17.11 -6.84
N GLU A 284 24.42 -17.02 -6.84
CA GLU A 284 23.59 -17.45 -7.98
C GLU A 284 23.64 -16.40 -9.09
N THR A 285 23.73 -16.85 -10.32
CA THR A 285 23.51 -15.99 -11.50
C THR A 285 22.01 -15.90 -11.77
N VAL A 286 21.45 -14.73 -11.61
CA VAL A 286 20.05 -14.46 -11.95
C VAL A 286 19.98 -13.97 -13.39
N GLY A 287 19.20 -14.69 -14.24
CA GLY A 287 18.87 -14.22 -15.59
C GLY A 287 17.79 -13.13 -15.58
N ASP A 288 17.27 -12.77 -16.76
CA ASP A 288 16.17 -11.83 -16.90
C ASP A 288 14.92 -12.35 -16.15
N TYR A 289 14.24 -11.47 -15.37
CA TYR A 289 13.06 -11.80 -14.54
C TYR A 289 11.97 -10.74 -14.62
#